data_b533f2c2146c02235c504056462e9bfe
#
_entry.id   b533f2c2146c02235c504056462e9bfe
#
_cell.length_a   1.000
_cell.length_b   1.000
_cell.length_c   1.000
_cell.angle_alpha   90.00
_cell.angle_beta   90.00
_cell.angle_gamma   90.00
#
_symmetry.space_group_name_H-M   'P 1'
#
loop_
_entity.id
_entity.type
_entity.pdbx_description
1 polymer ?
#
loop_
_entity_poly.entity_id
_entity_poly.type
_entity_poly.pdbx_seq_one_letter_code
_entity_poly.pdbx_strand_id
1 'polypeptide(L)'
;MTEEVALAFSVSRNHAFLLVETSCALVARLPNTLAALERGDIDLFKASKVAQLTREVSDEVAAQVDAWMAKRLAGRDPGAIRKSVDRAVQKFDRAGYEERAAAKRALRHVSLEHEDETMSKLSGWLPAEVASSIYASLSRAATVRRQSDTSRTLDQHRADIFAERLLAEDGHGTPRAHVHVYVDLLTLTGAREDPATLAGYGPIPGWLTREIAADPGSTWSRLITDPTTGQLLEAGPGTYRPPASLARLIKARDRECTHPGCHRPAEFSEIDHITTWARHGDTDHHNCHAACKTHNMLKEEPGWTAEPTGNGGTTITTPTGRTYTTTPEPLHDPRPEPEPEDDTPPF
;
A
#
# COMPACT_ATOMS: atom_id res chain seq x y z
N MET A 1 5.08 -25.17 23.18
CA MET A 1 4.24 -24.40 24.14
C MET A 1 3.19 -23.53 23.45
N THR A 2 3.53 -22.56 22.58
CA THR A 2 2.50 -21.71 21.91
C THR A 2 1.49 -22.54 21.11
N GLU A 3 1.93 -23.52 20.33
CA GLU A 3 1.05 -24.40 19.53
C GLU A 3 0.14 -25.27 20.42
N GLU A 4 0.68 -25.80 21.52
CA GLU A 4 -0.10 -26.60 22.48
C GLU A 4 -1.20 -25.74 23.13
N VAL A 5 -0.88 -24.47 23.48
CA VAL A 5 -1.86 -23.53 24.02
C VAL A 5 -2.90 -23.19 22.94
N ALA A 6 -2.49 -23.00 21.70
CA ALA A 6 -3.42 -22.73 20.59
C ALA A 6 -4.43 -23.87 20.41
N LEU A 7 -3.96 -25.11 20.44
CA LEU A 7 -4.80 -26.31 20.34
C LEU A 7 -5.69 -26.48 21.57
N ALA A 8 -5.12 -26.36 22.77
CA ALA A 8 -5.86 -26.58 24.03
C ALA A 8 -7.01 -25.58 24.24
N PHE A 9 -6.83 -24.32 23.81
CA PHE A 9 -7.82 -23.27 23.94
C PHE A 9 -8.63 -23.00 22.65
N SER A 10 -8.34 -23.74 21.56
CA SER A 10 -8.99 -23.55 20.25
C SER A 10 -8.91 -22.09 19.76
N VAL A 11 -7.74 -21.48 19.92
CA VAL A 11 -7.49 -20.08 19.51
C VAL A 11 -6.42 -20.01 18.41
N SER A 12 -6.34 -18.87 17.72
CA SER A 12 -5.30 -18.66 16.73
C SER A 12 -3.90 -18.64 17.38
N ARG A 13 -2.87 -19.00 16.61
CA ARG A 13 -1.48 -18.98 17.04
C ARG A 13 -1.05 -17.63 17.63
N ASN A 14 -1.48 -16.53 17.01
CA ASN A 14 -1.18 -15.18 17.51
C ASN A 14 -1.83 -14.91 18.86
N HIS A 15 -3.06 -15.38 19.07
CA HIS A 15 -3.73 -15.25 20.35
C HIS A 15 -3.04 -16.10 21.42
N ALA A 16 -2.70 -17.34 21.11
CA ALA A 16 -1.94 -18.21 22.01
C ALA A 16 -0.57 -17.62 22.40
N PHE A 17 0.13 -17.02 21.43
CA PHE A 17 1.38 -16.32 21.69
C PHE A 17 1.20 -15.17 22.70
N LEU A 18 0.17 -14.34 22.52
CA LEU A 18 -0.14 -13.24 23.45
C LEU A 18 -0.52 -13.74 24.85
N LEU A 19 -1.23 -14.85 24.95
CA LEU A 19 -1.58 -15.48 26.23
C LEU A 19 -0.32 -15.97 26.96
N VAL A 20 0.55 -16.70 26.27
CA VAL A 20 1.81 -17.20 26.82
C VAL A 20 2.72 -16.06 27.25
N GLU A 21 2.95 -15.08 26.41
CA GLU A 21 3.75 -13.88 26.71
C GLU A 21 3.22 -13.15 27.95
N THR A 22 1.90 -12.90 27.97
CA THR A 22 1.26 -12.22 29.11
C THR A 22 1.41 -13.03 30.39
N SER A 23 1.15 -14.33 30.36
CA SER A 23 1.25 -15.19 31.55
C SER A 23 2.67 -15.27 32.10
N CYS A 24 3.66 -15.44 31.22
CA CYS A 24 5.07 -15.42 31.63
C CYS A 24 5.47 -14.07 32.26
N ALA A 25 5.05 -12.96 31.66
CA ALA A 25 5.33 -11.64 32.21
C ALA A 25 4.67 -11.41 33.58
N LEU A 26 3.42 -11.83 33.75
CA LEU A 26 2.71 -11.71 35.02
C LEU A 26 3.39 -12.50 36.14
N VAL A 27 3.80 -13.74 35.88
CA VAL A 27 4.45 -14.59 36.87
C VAL A 27 5.87 -14.12 37.23
N ALA A 28 6.65 -13.76 36.19
CA ALA A 28 8.07 -13.46 36.38
C ALA A 28 8.36 -12.01 36.79
N ARG A 29 7.54 -11.05 36.33
CA ARG A 29 7.91 -9.62 36.35
C ARG A 29 6.85 -8.70 36.97
N LEU A 30 5.58 -9.15 37.07
CA LEU A 30 4.44 -8.28 37.38
C LEU A 30 3.55 -8.87 38.51
N PRO A 31 4.10 -9.20 39.66
CA PRO A 31 3.37 -9.89 40.74
C PRO A 31 2.18 -9.10 41.30
N ASN A 32 2.23 -7.75 41.33
CA ASN A 32 1.10 -6.95 41.78
C ASN A 32 -0.05 -6.94 40.78
N THR A 33 0.28 -6.92 39.50
CA THR A 33 -0.72 -7.02 38.41
C THR A 33 -1.37 -8.41 38.40
N LEU A 34 -0.56 -9.49 38.65
CA LEU A 34 -1.07 -10.84 38.80
C LEU A 34 -2.02 -10.94 40.01
N ALA A 35 -1.62 -10.43 41.17
CA ALA A 35 -2.48 -10.42 42.33
C ALA A 35 -3.79 -9.64 42.15
N ALA A 36 -3.77 -8.55 41.38
CA ALA A 36 -4.99 -7.80 41.00
C ALA A 36 -5.90 -8.62 40.09
N LEU A 37 -5.33 -9.40 39.17
CA LEU A 37 -6.08 -10.33 38.30
C LEU A 37 -6.71 -11.45 39.13
N GLU A 38 -5.95 -12.05 40.03
CA GLU A 38 -6.43 -13.13 40.92
C GLU A 38 -7.58 -12.68 41.84
N ARG A 39 -7.54 -11.43 42.31
CA ARG A 39 -8.65 -10.85 43.11
C ARG A 39 -9.87 -10.45 42.28
N GLY A 40 -9.75 -10.47 40.95
CA GLY A 40 -10.82 -10.00 40.04
C GLY A 40 -10.93 -8.46 39.94
N ASP A 41 -9.93 -7.71 40.42
CA ASP A 41 -9.89 -6.24 40.31
C ASP A 41 -9.75 -5.78 38.83
N ILE A 42 -9.11 -6.62 38.01
CA ILE A 42 -8.94 -6.47 36.57
C ILE A 42 -9.15 -7.80 35.84
N ASP A 43 -9.47 -7.73 34.57
CA ASP A 43 -9.50 -8.87 33.67
C ASP A 43 -8.15 -9.11 32.97
N LEU A 44 -8.02 -10.25 32.29
CA LEU A 44 -6.81 -10.62 31.56
C LEU A 44 -6.45 -9.60 30.45
N PHE A 45 -7.44 -8.99 29.82
CA PHE A 45 -7.21 -7.96 28.80
C PHE A 45 -6.51 -6.72 29.39
N LYS A 46 -6.92 -6.27 30.58
CA LYS A 46 -6.26 -5.16 31.29
C LYS A 46 -4.87 -5.55 31.76
N ALA A 47 -4.70 -6.76 32.29
CA ALA A 47 -3.38 -7.29 32.69
C ALA A 47 -2.42 -7.36 31.49
N SER A 48 -2.89 -7.80 30.33
CA SER A 48 -2.10 -7.84 29.11
C SER A 48 -1.58 -6.46 28.67
N LYS A 49 -2.33 -5.37 28.94
CA LYS A 49 -1.85 -4.01 28.64
C LYS A 49 -0.64 -3.62 29.48
N VAL A 50 -0.59 -4.03 30.76
CA VAL A 50 0.59 -3.81 31.60
C VAL A 50 1.77 -4.62 31.07
N ALA A 51 1.59 -5.91 30.79
CA ALA A 51 2.61 -6.79 30.26
C ALA A 51 3.19 -6.28 28.91
N GLN A 52 2.34 -5.88 27.99
CA GLN A 52 2.76 -5.36 26.68
C GLN A 52 3.61 -4.09 26.77
N LEU A 53 3.22 -3.15 27.62
CA LEU A 53 3.93 -1.87 27.77
C LEU A 53 5.23 -1.96 28.58
N THR A 54 5.40 -3.01 29.38
CA THR A 54 6.63 -3.31 30.11
C THR A 54 7.52 -4.34 29.42
N ARG A 55 7.18 -4.77 28.21
CA ARG A 55 7.91 -5.80 27.47
C ARG A 55 9.35 -5.40 27.14
N GLU A 56 9.56 -4.16 26.73
CA GLU A 56 10.84 -3.64 26.24
C GLU A 56 11.69 -2.97 27.33
N VAL A 57 11.28 -3.02 28.60
CA VAL A 57 12.06 -2.48 29.71
C VAL A 57 12.74 -3.59 30.52
N SER A 58 13.76 -3.25 31.33
CA SER A 58 14.43 -4.22 32.19
C SER A 58 13.49 -4.77 33.29
N ASP A 59 13.86 -5.90 33.90
CA ASP A 59 13.06 -6.52 34.93
C ASP A 59 12.92 -5.61 36.15
N GLU A 60 13.97 -4.84 36.50
CA GLU A 60 13.96 -3.88 37.60
C GLU A 60 12.96 -2.74 37.32
N VAL A 61 12.95 -2.21 36.12
CA VAL A 61 11.99 -1.18 35.69
C VAL A 61 10.58 -1.74 35.68
N ALA A 62 10.39 -2.96 35.16
CA ALA A 62 9.08 -3.61 35.15
C ALA A 62 8.52 -3.78 36.54
N ALA A 63 9.35 -4.21 37.51
CA ALA A 63 8.96 -4.34 38.93
C ALA A 63 8.59 -2.98 39.55
N GLN A 64 9.33 -1.90 39.23
CA GLN A 64 8.99 -0.55 39.72
C GLN A 64 7.66 -0.05 39.12
N VAL A 65 7.42 -0.29 37.85
CA VAL A 65 6.15 0.03 37.17
C VAL A 65 5.01 -0.75 37.79
N ASP A 66 5.18 -2.06 38.00
CA ASP A 66 4.17 -2.94 38.61
C ASP A 66 3.80 -2.49 40.03
N ALA A 67 4.80 -2.20 40.88
CA ALA A 67 4.59 -1.67 42.24
C ALA A 67 3.85 -0.31 42.17
N TRP A 68 4.20 0.57 41.25
CA TRP A 68 3.53 1.86 41.10
C TRP A 68 2.08 1.71 40.60
N MET A 69 1.80 0.67 39.80
CA MET A 69 0.47 0.37 39.29
C MET A 69 -0.44 -0.31 40.32
N ALA A 70 0.08 -0.97 41.34
CA ALA A 70 -0.66 -1.78 42.31
C ALA A 70 -1.95 -1.11 42.85
N LYS A 71 -1.87 0.19 43.16
CA LYS A 71 -3.01 1.00 43.64
C LYS A 71 -3.82 1.71 42.55
N ARG A 72 -3.52 1.43 41.30
CA ARG A 72 -4.06 2.19 40.13
C ARG A 72 -4.75 1.30 39.09
N LEU A 73 -4.87 0.00 39.39
CA LEU A 73 -5.47 -0.96 38.44
C LEU A 73 -6.98 -1.04 38.59
N ALA A 74 -7.46 -1.17 39.83
CA ALA A 74 -8.89 -1.39 40.11
C ALA A 74 -9.76 -0.23 39.60
N GLY A 75 -10.91 -0.58 39.04
CA GLY A 75 -11.92 0.38 38.57
C GLY A 75 -11.54 1.22 37.36
N ARG A 76 -10.43 0.97 36.70
CA ARG A 76 -9.99 1.72 35.52
C ARG A 76 -10.27 0.98 34.23
N ASP A 77 -10.56 1.74 33.18
CA ASP A 77 -10.64 1.24 31.82
C ASP A 77 -9.23 0.96 31.23
N PRO A 78 -9.14 0.13 30.17
CA PRO A 78 -7.86 -0.23 29.56
C PRO A 78 -7.05 0.95 29.04
N GLY A 79 -7.71 2.00 28.56
CA GLY A 79 -7.07 3.23 28.06
C GLY A 79 -6.42 4.03 29.18
N ALA A 80 -7.07 4.14 30.34
CA ALA A 80 -6.53 4.78 31.53
C ALA A 80 -5.34 3.99 32.12
N ILE A 81 -5.42 2.65 32.10
CA ILE A 81 -4.31 1.78 32.51
C ILE A 81 -3.11 2.03 31.58
N ARG A 82 -3.31 1.96 30.26
CA ARG A 82 -2.25 2.23 29.27
C ARG A 82 -1.54 3.56 29.53
N LYS A 83 -2.29 4.66 29.69
CA LYS A 83 -1.73 5.99 29.97
C LYS A 83 -0.95 6.04 31.27
N SER A 84 -1.41 5.28 32.29
CA SER A 84 -0.74 5.22 33.58
C SER A 84 0.56 4.43 33.51
N VAL A 85 0.57 3.28 32.83
CA VAL A 85 1.78 2.48 32.62
C VAL A 85 2.80 3.26 31.81
N ASP A 86 2.39 3.88 30.71
CA ASP A 86 3.27 4.70 29.87
C ASP A 86 3.95 5.81 30.69
N ARG A 87 3.18 6.52 31.52
CA ARG A 87 3.73 7.52 32.44
C ARG A 87 4.72 6.92 33.47
N ALA A 88 4.46 5.71 33.96
CA ALA A 88 5.36 5.04 34.89
C ALA A 88 6.66 4.62 34.19
N VAL A 89 6.60 4.08 32.98
CA VAL A 89 7.79 3.74 32.19
C VAL A 89 8.63 5.00 31.93
N GLN A 90 8.02 6.11 31.50
CA GLN A 90 8.74 7.38 31.31
C GLN A 90 9.41 7.88 32.59
N LYS A 91 8.80 7.63 33.75
CA LYS A 91 9.35 8.02 35.05
C LYS A 91 10.54 7.16 35.48
N PHE A 92 10.44 5.85 35.30
CA PHE A 92 11.42 4.89 35.85
C PHE A 92 12.50 4.49 34.83
N ASP A 93 12.27 4.68 33.55
CA ASP A 93 13.23 4.39 32.47
C ASP A 93 13.25 5.55 31.45
N ARG A 94 13.64 6.72 31.90
CA ARG A 94 13.62 7.92 31.03
C ARG A 94 14.52 7.77 29.82
N ALA A 95 15.78 7.35 30.04
CA ALA A 95 16.76 7.25 28.95
C ALA A 95 16.35 6.19 27.91
N GLY A 96 15.97 4.98 28.35
CA GLY A 96 15.49 3.93 27.44
C GLY A 96 14.19 4.31 26.74
N TYR A 97 13.30 5.06 27.41
CA TYR A 97 12.10 5.59 26.76
C TYR A 97 12.43 6.59 25.64
N GLU A 98 13.34 7.51 25.89
CA GLU A 98 13.79 8.51 24.89
C GLU A 98 14.43 7.82 23.66
N GLU A 99 15.27 6.80 23.89
CA GLU A 99 15.88 6.01 22.81
C GLU A 99 14.82 5.25 21.97
N ARG A 100 13.92 4.51 22.63
CA ARG A 100 12.83 3.79 21.94
C ARG A 100 11.89 4.74 21.21
N ALA A 101 11.60 5.91 21.78
CA ALA A 101 10.78 6.93 21.14
C ALA A 101 11.48 7.49 19.89
N ALA A 102 12.79 7.76 19.94
CA ALA A 102 13.58 8.20 18.79
C ALA A 102 13.59 7.15 17.68
N ALA A 103 13.81 5.88 18.02
CA ALA A 103 13.76 4.78 17.07
C ALA A 103 12.37 4.66 16.40
N LYS A 104 11.27 4.73 17.15
CA LYS A 104 9.90 4.70 16.61
C LYS A 104 9.60 5.92 15.71
N ARG A 105 10.09 7.10 16.06
CA ARG A 105 9.95 8.31 15.21
C ARG A 105 10.72 8.21 13.89
N ALA A 106 11.83 7.46 13.86
CA ALA A 106 12.58 7.20 12.63
C ALA A 106 11.80 6.33 11.63
N LEU A 107 10.89 5.48 12.11
CA LEU A 107 10.04 4.60 11.30
C LEU A 107 8.82 5.29 10.68
N ARG A 108 8.69 6.62 10.81
CA ARG A 108 7.58 7.36 10.20
C ARG A 108 7.53 7.13 8.68
N HIS A 109 6.34 6.86 8.18
CA HIS A 109 6.11 6.60 6.76
C HIS A 109 4.67 6.92 6.38
N VAL A 110 4.44 6.96 5.07
CA VAL A 110 3.09 6.97 4.47
C VAL A 110 2.95 5.68 3.68
N SER A 111 1.82 5.00 3.82
CA SER A 111 1.48 3.79 3.07
C SER A 111 0.15 3.95 2.34
N LEU A 112 0.06 3.31 1.17
CA LEU A 112 -1.15 3.19 0.37
C LEU A 112 -1.48 1.71 0.26
N GLU A 113 -2.70 1.35 0.62
CA GLU A 113 -3.26 0.00 0.51
C GLU A 113 -4.50 0.11 -0.37
N HIS A 114 -4.57 -0.70 -1.44
CA HIS A 114 -5.75 -0.76 -2.28
C HIS A 114 -6.74 -1.75 -1.68
N GLU A 115 -7.98 -1.32 -1.59
CA GLU A 115 -9.12 -2.09 -1.11
C GLU A 115 -10.07 -2.36 -2.27
N ASP A 116 -11.07 -3.19 -2.06
CA ASP A 116 -12.06 -3.51 -3.06
C ASP A 116 -12.98 -2.31 -3.40
N GLU A 117 -13.71 -2.41 -4.50
CA GLU A 117 -14.79 -1.49 -4.89
C GLU A 117 -14.36 -0.02 -5.02
N THR A 118 -13.22 0.22 -5.67
CA THR A 118 -12.68 1.56 -5.97
C THR A 118 -12.20 2.38 -4.77
N MET A 119 -12.00 1.72 -3.63
CA MET A 119 -11.50 2.37 -2.44
C MET A 119 -10.01 2.08 -2.23
N SER A 120 -9.32 3.02 -1.58
CA SER A 120 -7.94 2.85 -1.15
C SER A 120 -7.73 3.51 0.21
N LYS A 121 -6.87 2.92 1.02
CA LYS A 121 -6.53 3.42 2.34
C LYS A 121 -5.16 4.08 2.30
N LEU A 122 -5.13 5.40 2.46
CA LEU A 122 -3.90 6.17 2.65
C LEU A 122 -3.66 6.36 4.15
N SER A 123 -2.53 5.86 4.66
CA SER A 123 -2.20 5.88 6.08
C SER A 123 -0.86 6.57 6.34
N GLY A 124 -0.81 7.43 7.36
CA GLY A 124 0.42 8.06 7.82
C GLY A 124 0.81 7.59 9.22
N TRP A 125 2.00 7.00 9.37
CA TRP A 125 2.63 6.72 10.65
C TRP A 125 3.50 7.91 11.05
N LEU A 126 2.97 8.77 11.91
CA LEU A 126 3.52 10.08 12.23
C LEU A 126 3.77 10.24 13.73
N PRO A 127 4.66 11.17 14.15
CA PRO A 127 4.75 11.59 15.53
C PRO A 127 3.40 11.98 16.10
N ALA A 128 3.13 11.61 17.36
CA ALA A 128 1.80 11.75 17.96
C ALA A 128 1.28 13.19 17.97
N GLU A 129 2.16 14.16 18.22
CA GLU A 129 1.82 15.59 18.20
C GLU A 129 1.42 16.08 16.81
N VAL A 130 2.09 15.57 15.76
CA VAL A 130 1.79 15.91 14.36
C VAL A 130 0.45 15.31 13.95
N ALA A 131 0.27 13.99 14.18
CA ALA A 131 -0.98 13.31 13.86
C ALA A 131 -2.18 13.91 14.59
N SER A 132 -2.03 14.24 15.88
CA SER A 132 -3.07 14.89 16.68
C SER A 132 -3.42 16.28 16.16
N SER A 133 -2.41 17.05 15.76
CA SER A 133 -2.62 18.39 15.19
C SER A 133 -3.33 18.35 13.85
N ILE A 134 -2.95 17.41 12.97
CA ILE A 134 -3.62 17.19 11.68
C ILE A 134 -5.08 16.81 11.92
N TYR A 135 -5.34 15.81 12.76
CA TYR A 135 -6.69 15.34 13.03
C TYR A 135 -7.59 16.42 13.66
N ALA A 136 -7.05 17.20 14.61
CA ALA A 136 -7.76 18.32 15.21
C ALA A 136 -8.09 19.42 14.20
N SER A 137 -7.15 19.70 13.28
CA SER A 137 -7.37 20.68 12.20
C SER A 137 -8.46 20.25 11.23
N LEU A 138 -8.44 18.96 10.81
CA LEU A 138 -9.48 18.38 9.95
C LEU A 138 -10.83 18.39 10.65
N SER A 139 -10.88 18.00 11.93
CA SER A 139 -12.13 17.96 12.70
C SER A 139 -12.77 19.34 12.87
N ARG A 140 -11.97 20.38 13.13
CA ARG A 140 -12.49 21.77 13.19
C ARG A 140 -13.07 22.20 11.85
N ALA A 141 -12.35 22.00 10.76
CA ALA A 141 -12.80 22.38 9.44
C ALA A 141 -14.06 21.59 9.02
N ALA A 142 -14.11 20.29 9.29
CA ALA A 142 -15.28 19.46 9.04
C ALA A 142 -16.51 19.89 9.85
N THR A 143 -16.33 20.29 11.10
CA THR A 143 -17.41 20.80 11.94
C THR A 143 -18.02 22.08 11.36
N VAL A 144 -17.18 22.99 10.86
CA VAL A 144 -17.66 24.22 10.20
C VAL A 144 -18.39 23.88 8.90
N ARG A 145 -17.81 23.02 8.03
CA ARG A 145 -18.43 22.62 6.74
C ARG A 145 -19.79 21.96 6.94
N ARG A 146 -19.93 21.11 7.97
CA ARG A 146 -21.18 20.42 8.27
C ARG A 146 -22.33 21.36 8.64
N GLN A 147 -22.05 22.59 9.06
CA GLN A 147 -23.12 23.59 9.33
C GLN A 147 -23.83 24.03 8.05
N SER A 148 -23.14 24.04 6.91
CA SER A 148 -23.66 24.40 5.60
C SER A 148 -24.04 23.17 4.73
N ASP A 149 -23.48 22.00 5.01
CA ASP A 149 -23.76 20.76 4.29
C ASP A 149 -24.02 19.62 5.28
N THR A 150 -25.28 19.32 5.49
CA THR A 150 -25.75 18.25 6.37
C THR A 150 -25.96 16.90 5.64
N SER A 151 -25.79 16.86 4.33
CA SER A 151 -25.97 15.65 3.51
C SER A 151 -24.87 14.59 3.78
N ARG A 152 -23.72 15.03 4.28
CA ARG A 152 -22.56 14.18 4.58
C ARG A 152 -22.31 14.05 6.08
N THR A 153 -21.70 12.93 6.47
CA THR A 153 -21.25 12.72 7.86
C THR A 153 -20.01 13.57 8.16
N LEU A 154 -19.72 13.74 9.45
CA LEU A 154 -18.51 14.46 9.87
C LEU A 154 -17.22 13.77 9.37
N ASP A 155 -17.22 12.44 9.29
CA ASP A 155 -16.07 11.68 8.81
C ASP A 155 -15.89 11.82 7.29
N GLN A 156 -16.98 11.86 6.52
CA GLN A 156 -16.91 12.18 5.09
C GLN A 156 -16.33 13.58 4.85
N HIS A 157 -16.78 14.59 5.58
CA HIS A 157 -16.19 15.92 5.50
C HIS A 157 -14.71 15.96 5.88
N ARG A 158 -14.28 15.15 6.89
CA ARG A 158 -12.84 15.03 7.21
C ARG A 158 -12.03 14.44 6.06
N ALA A 159 -12.58 13.39 5.42
CA ALA A 159 -11.93 12.74 4.28
C ALA A 159 -11.81 13.69 3.08
N ASP A 160 -12.90 14.40 2.75
CA ASP A 160 -12.91 15.38 1.66
C ASP A 160 -11.87 16.50 1.90
N ILE A 161 -11.87 17.08 3.10
CA ILE A 161 -10.92 18.15 3.46
C ILE A 161 -9.48 17.65 3.50
N PHE A 162 -9.25 16.41 3.91
CA PHE A 162 -7.93 15.77 3.88
C PHE A 162 -7.42 15.66 2.44
N ALA A 163 -8.23 15.14 1.53
CA ALA A 163 -7.89 15.05 0.12
C ALA A 163 -7.65 16.44 -0.51
N GLU A 164 -8.57 17.40 -0.30
CA GLU A 164 -8.45 18.76 -0.80
C GLU A 164 -7.13 19.43 -0.38
N ARG A 165 -6.74 19.29 0.90
CA ARG A 165 -5.51 19.91 1.41
C ARG A 165 -4.24 19.31 0.87
N LEU A 166 -4.24 17.99 0.62
CA LEU A 166 -3.08 17.30 0.06
C LEU A 166 -2.94 17.50 -1.45
N LEU A 167 -4.06 17.68 -2.14
CA LEU A 167 -4.10 17.90 -3.59
C LEU A 167 -4.07 19.41 -3.96
N ALA A 168 -4.20 20.30 -2.98
CA ALA A 168 -4.03 21.73 -3.23
C ALA A 168 -2.62 22.02 -3.76
N GLU A 169 -2.54 22.95 -4.68
CA GLU A 169 -1.25 23.45 -5.17
C GLU A 169 -0.48 24.07 -4.00
N ASP A 170 0.73 23.57 -3.75
CA ASP A 170 1.59 24.04 -2.68
C ASP A 170 2.35 25.27 -3.09
N GLY A 171 2.02 26.16 -3.81
CA GLY A 171 2.69 27.42 -4.17
C GLY A 171 4.20 27.34 -4.48
N HIS A 172 4.79 26.16 -4.36
CA HIS A 172 6.21 25.87 -4.61
C HIS A 172 6.47 25.28 -6.01
N GLY A 173 5.44 25.20 -6.85
CA GLY A 173 5.57 24.71 -8.23
C GLY A 173 5.83 23.21 -8.35
N THR A 174 5.53 22.42 -7.31
CA THR A 174 5.60 20.96 -7.39
C THR A 174 4.56 20.47 -8.41
N PRO A 175 4.95 19.68 -9.42
CA PRO A 175 4.01 19.16 -10.40
C PRO A 175 2.90 18.37 -9.71
N ARG A 176 1.64 18.60 -10.10
CA ARG A 176 0.53 17.74 -9.67
C ARG A 176 0.83 16.29 -10.03
N ALA A 177 0.61 15.38 -9.11
CA ALA A 177 0.65 13.97 -9.42
C ALA A 177 -0.46 13.65 -10.43
N HIS A 178 -0.09 13.06 -11.56
CA HIS A 178 -1.06 12.63 -12.57
C HIS A 178 -1.44 11.18 -12.31
N VAL A 179 -2.72 10.90 -12.37
CA VAL A 179 -3.26 9.54 -12.35
C VAL A 179 -3.66 9.18 -13.78
N HIS A 180 -3.17 8.04 -14.27
CA HIS A 180 -3.48 7.58 -15.62
C HIS A 180 -4.64 6.59 -15.59
N VAL A 181 -5.65 6.86 -16.43
CA VAL A 181 -6.78 5.95 -16.66
C VAL A 181 -6.75 5.51 -18.13
N TYR A 182 -6.74 4.21 -18.34
CA TYR A 182 -6.81 3.60 -19.69
C TYR A 182 -8.22 3.10 -19.92
N VAL A 183 -8.83 3.58 -20.99
CA VAL A 183 -10.23 3.29 -21.31
C VAL A 183 -10.43 3.22 -22.83
N ASP A 184 -11.27 2.32 -23.31
CA ASP A 184 -11.68 2.33 -24.72
C ASP A 184 -12.70 3.45 -24.99
N LEU A 185 -12.76 3.88 -26.27
CA LEU A 185 -13.60 4.99 -26.68
C LEU A 185 -15.10 4.72 -26.46
N LEU A 186 -15.55 3.49 -26.60
CA LEU A 186 -16.98 3.15 -26.47
C LEU A 186 -17.42 3.21 -25.02
N THR A 187 -16.57 2.77 -24.08
CA THR A 187 -16.80 2.92 -22.64
C THR A 187 -16.77 4.38 -22.23
N LEU A 188 -15.82 5.15 -22.75
CA LEU A 188 -15.71 6.57 -22.46
C LEU A 188 -16.94 7.35 -22.93
N THR A 189 -17.46 7.04 -24.10
CA THR A 189 -18.65 7.69 -24.66
C THR A 189 -19.97 7.16 -24.07
N GLY A 190 -19.91 6.12 -23.23
CA GLY A 190 -21.11 5.49 -22.65
C GLY A 190 -21.83 4.53 -23.59
N ALA A 191 -21.25 4.20 -24.75
CA ALA A 191 -21.80 3.20 -25.65
C ALA A 191 -21.59 1.75 -25.14
N ARG A 192 -20.66 1.58 -24.19
CA ARG A 192 -20.41 0.34 -23.43
C ARG A 192 -20.20 0.66 -21.96
N GLU A 193 -20.29 -0.37 -21.12
CA GLU A 193 -20.01 -0.31 -19.68
C GLU A 193 -18.84 -1.24 -19.30
N ASP A 194 -17.87 -1.42 -20.20
CA ASP A 194 -16.69 -2.24 -19.93
C ASP A 194 -15.81 -1.56 -18.84
N PRO A 195 -15.07 -2.32 -18.03
CA PRO A 195 -14.17 -1.73 -17.06
C PRO A 195 -13.00 -1.01 -17.75
N ALA A 196 -12.60 0.12 -17.17
CA ALA A 196 -11.37 0.82 -17.49
C ALA A 196 -10.26 0.41 -16.50
N THR A 197 -9.01 0.80 -16.76
CA THR A 197 -7.90 0.50 -15.86
C THR A 197 -7.32 1.79 -15.28
N LEU A 198 -7.31 1.90 -13.95
CA LEU A 198 -6.62 2.94 -13.21
C LEU A 198 -5.20 2.47 -12.89
N ALA A 199 -4.19 3.18 -13.40
CA ALA A 199 -2.79 2.82 -13.20
C ALA A 199 -2.44 2.75 -11.71
N GLY A 200 -1.86 1.63 -11.28
CA GLY A 200 -1.48 1.37 -9.89
C GLY A 200 -2.62 0.92 -8.97
N TYR A 201 -3.87 0.92 -9.45
CA TYR A 201 -5.01 0.38 -8.69
C TYR A 201 -5.58 -0.89 -9.32
N GLY A 202 -5.80 -0.88 -10.67
CA GLY A 202 -6.43 -1.96 -11.39
C GLY A 202 -7.74 -1.57 -12.05
N PRO A 203 -8.67 -2.52 -12.25
CA PRO A 203 -9.95 -2.27 -12.93
C PRO A 203 -10.84 -1.29 -12.16
N ILE A 204 -11.45 -0.34 -12.89
CA ILE A 204 -12.46 0.59 -12.38
C ILE A 204 -13.69 0.61 -13.28
N PRO A 205 -14.90 0.85 -12.76
CA PRO A 205 -16.12 0.92 -13.54
C PRO A 205 -16.10 2.06 -14.58
N GLY A 206 -16.77 1.85 -15.71
CA GLY A 206 -16.90 2.86 -16.78
C GLY A 206 -17.52 4.19 -16.31
N TRP A 207 -18.49 4.14 -15.38
CA TRP A 207 -19.08 5.37 -14.82
C TRP A 207 -18.06 6.24 -14.07
N LEU A 208 -17.17 5.63 -13.25
CA LEU A 208 -16.13 6.35 -12.53
C LEU A 208 -15.11 6.94 -13.50
N THR A 209 -14.77 6.22 -14.56
CA THR A 209 -13.90 6.72 -15.63
C THR A 209 -14.46 7.97 -16.28
N ARG A 210 -15.75 8.00 -16.58
CA ARG A 210 -16.43 9.18 -17.15
C ARG A 210 -16.45 10.35 -16.14
N GLU A 211 -16.61 10.09 -14.86
CA GLU A 211 -16.51 11.12 -13.80
C GLU A 211 -15.12 11.74 -13.76
N ILE A 212 -14.07 10.93 -13.73
CA ILE A 212 -12.68 11.39 -13.79
C ILE A 212 -12.41 12.17 -15.07
N ALA A 213 -12.94 11.70 -16.18
CA ALA A 213 -12.79 12.32 -17.49
C ALA A 213 -13.47 13.68 -17.60
N ALA A 214 -14.57 13.88 -16.90
CA ALA A 214 -15.32 15.13 -16.89
C ALA A 214 -14.67 16.21 -16.03
N ASP A 215 -13.66 15.88 -15.21
CA ASP A 215 -12.93 16.88 -14.43
C ASP A 215 -12.21 17.87 -15.35
N PRO A 216 -12.41 19.19 -15.19
CA PRO A 216 -11.77 20.21 -16.03
C PRO A 216 -10.23 20.17 -16.01
N GLY A 217 -9.63 19.57 -14.99
CA GLY A 217 -8.19 19.38 -14.87
C GLY A 217 -7.66 18.15 -15.60
N SER A 218 -8.53 17.29 -16.15
CA SER A 218 -8.14 16.08 -16.88
C SER A 218 -7.56 16.40 -18.24
N THR A 219 -6.46 15.71 -18.60
CA THR A 219 -5.83 15.79 -19.91
C THR A 219 -5.94 14.47 -20.65
N TRP A 220 -6.13 14.54 -21.96
CA TRP A 220 -6.38 13.37 -22.80
C TRP A 220 -5.19 13.07 -23.71
N SER A 221 -4.83 11.80 -23.79
CA SER A 221 -3.85 11.31 -24.75
C SER A 221 -4.40 10.07 -25.45
N ARG A 222 -4.28 10.03 -26.79
CA ARG A 222 -4.69 8.86 -27.55
C ARG A 222 -3.57 7.83 -27.56
N LEU A 223 -3.90 6.59 -27.22
CA LEU A 223 -3.05 5.42 -27.39
C LEU A 223 -3.66 4.56 -28.52
N ILE A 224 -2.82 4.04 -29.41
CA ILE A 224 -3.26 3.15 -30.48
C ILE A 224 -2.92 1.72 -30.06
N THR A 225 -3.94 0.87 -30.04
CA THR A 225 -3.79 -0.56 -29.71
C THR A 225 -4.08 -1.40 -30.94
N ASP A 226 -3.48 -2.56 -31.05
CA ASP A 226 -3.85 -3.60 -31.99
C ASP A 226 -5.26 -4.11 -31.63
N PRO A 227 -6.22 -4.06 -32.54
CA PRO A 227 -7.59 -4.46 -32.24
C PRO A 227 -7.75 -5.94 -31.97
N THR A 228 -6.82 -6.79 -32.44
CA THR A 228 -6.86 -8.23 -32.29
C THR A 228 -6.27 -8.70 -30.97
N THR A 229 -5.15 -8.09 -30.57
CA THR A 229 -4.41 -8.50 -29.36
C THR A 229 -4.64 -7.57 -28.18
N GLY A 230 -5.20 -6.35 -28.40
CA GLY A 230 -5.34 -5.32 -27.39
C GLY A 230 -4.02 -4.68 -26.95
N GLN A 231 -2.92 -5.05 -27.59
CA GLN A 231 -1.59 -4.54 -27.25
C GLN A 231 -1.31 -3.17 -27.85
N LEU A 232 -0.47 -2.39 -27.16
CA LEU A 232 -0.09 -1.05 -27.61
C LEU A 232 0.84 -1.11 -28.83
N LEU A 233 0.54 -0.34 -29.88
CA LEU A 233 1.34 -0.18 -31.07
C LEU A 233 2.26 1.05 -30.93
N GLU A 234 3.41 0.92 -31.24
CA GLU A 234 4.70 1.53 -31.46
C GLU A 234 5.05 3.02 -31.17
N ALA A 235 6.36 3.25 -30.83
CA ALA A 235 7.18 4.41 -31.19
C ALA A 235 8.63 3.95 -31.48
N GLY A 236 9.14 4.36 -32.64
CA GLY A 236 10.34 3.83 -33.28
C GLY A 236 11.71 3.97 -32.57
N PRO A 237 12.77 3.33 -33.14
CA PRO A 237 14.05 3.04 -32.49
C PRO A 237 15.10 4.16 -32.62
N GLY A 238 16.14 4.15 -31.76
CA GLY A 238 17.42 4.75 -32.07
C GLY A 238 18.17 5.60 -31.06
N THR A 239 17.81 5.66 -29.78
CA THR A 239 18.61 6.37 -28.76
C THR A 239 18.73 5.56 -27.48
N TYR A 240 19.92 5.63 -26.82
CA TYR A 240 20.17 4.97 -25.52
C TYR A 240 19.14 5.36 -24.44
N ARG A 241 18.73 6.61 -24.38
CA ARG A 241 17.65 7.04 -23.49
C ARG A 241 16.30 6.88 -24.18
N PRO A 242 15.34 6.12 -23.61
CA PRO A 242 14.01 6.02 -24.16
C PRO A 242 13.41 7.41 -24.37
N PRO A 243 12.94 7.74 -25.58
CA PRO A 243 12.19 8.98 -25.80
C PRO A 243 10.98 9.07 -24.88
N ALA A 244 10.52 10.28 -24.60
CA ALA A 244 9.35 10.47 -23.72
C ALA A 244 8.09 9.75 -24.23
N SER A 245 7.95 9.60 -25.55
CA SER A 245 6.87 8.83 -26.18
C SER A 245 6.99 7.34 -25.88
N LEU A 246 8.18 6.75 -26.01
CA LEU A 246 8.43 5.35 -25.70
C LEU A 246 8.27 5.09 -24.18
N ALA A 247 8.77 5.99 -23.34
CA ALA A 247 8.60 5.86 -21.89
C ALA A 247 7.12 5.86 -21.48
N ARG A 248 6.30 6.74 -22.07
CA ARG A 248 4.84 6.75 -21.84
C ARG A 248 4.18 5.47 -22.34
N LEU A 249 4.58 4.98 -23.52
CA LEU A 249 4.08 3.74 -24.09
C LEU A 249 4.34 2.56 -23.13
N ILE A 250 5.58 2.41 -22.68
CA ILE A 250 5.99 1.31 -21.77
C ILE A 250 5.26 1.40 -20.43
N LYS A 251 5.17 2.60 -19.84
CA LYS A 251 4.42 2.78 -18.58
C LYS A 251 2.94 2.42 -18.74
N ALA A 252 2.32 2.77 -19.88
CA ALA A 252 0.95 2.42 -20.18
C ALA A 252 0.74 0.92 -20.40
N ARG A 253 1.70 0.25 -21.05
CA ARG A 253 1.67 -1.18 -21.31
C ARG A 253 1.86 -1.99 -20.02
N ASP A 254 2.91 -1.68 -19.25
CA ASP A 254 3.33 -2.47 -18.11
C ASP A 254 2.52 -2.16 -16.86
N ARG A 255 2.07 -0.91 -16.68
CA ARG A 255 1.28 -0.40 -15.54
C ARG A 255 1.96 -0.58 -14.17
N GLU A 256 2.72 -1.64 -13.99
CA GLU A 256 3.48 -2.00 -12.81
C GLU A 256 4.91 -2.43 -13.19
N CYS A 257 5.75 -2.63 -12.18
CA CYS A 257 7.06 -3.25 -12.38
C CYS A 257 6.89 -4.67 -12.94
N THR A 258 7.59 -5.00 -14.02
CA THR A 258 7.46 -6.29 -14.72
C THR A 258 8.09 -7.47 -13.98
N HIS A 259 8.73 -7.25 -12.83
CA HIS A 259 9.25 -8.35 -12.02
C HIS A 259 8.10 -9.15 -11.39
N PRO A 260 8.09 -10.50 -11.49
CA PRO A 260 7.04 -11.35 -10.94
C PRO A 260 6.73 -11.03 -9.47
N GLY A 261 5.45 -10.80 -9.17
CA GLY A 261 4.97 -10.50 -7.81
C GLY A 261 5.27 -9.08 -7.30
N CYS A 262 5.71 -8.16 -8.18
CA CYS A 262 5.92 -6.77 -7.81
C CYS A 262 4.80 -5.88 -8.36
N HIS A 263 4.05 -5.25 -7.47
CA HIS A 263 2.93 -4.34 -7.81
C HIS A 263 3.30 -2.86 -7.71
N ARG A 264 4.59 -2.52 -7.81
CA ARG A 264 4.99 -1.11 -7.81
C ARG A 264 4.56 -0.46 -9.12
N PRO A 265 3.76 0.63 -9.09
CA PRO A 265 3.28 1.28 -10.29
C PRO A 265 4.42 1.71 -11.22
N ALA A 266 4.23 1.52 -12.54
CA ALA A 266 5.21 1.88 -13.57
C ALA A 266 5.56 3.37 -13.57
N GLU A 267 4.66 4.23 -13.06
CA GLU A 267 4.92 5.66 -12.90
C GLU A 267 6.09 5.96 -11.96
N PHE A 268 6.27 5.12 -10.93
CA PHE A 268 7.38 5.20 -9.98
C PHE A 268 8.52 4.22 -10.29
N SER A 269 8.52 3.68 -11.52
CA SER A 269 9.53 2.75 -12.02
C SER A 269 10.40 3.43 -13.08
N GLU A 270 11.61 2.91 -13.25
CA GLU A 270 12.53 3.32 -14.30
C GLU A 270 12.18 2.57 -15.59
N ILE A 271 12.34 3.21 -16.75
CA ILE A 271 12.26 2.52 -18.03
C ILE A 271 13.65 2.06 -18.37
N ASP A 272 13.81 0.76 -18.41
CA ASP A 272 15.12 0.13 -18.57
C ASP A 272 15.11 -0.95 -19.66
N HIS A 273 16.31 -1.29 -20.15
CA HIS A 273 16.49 -2.33 -21.16
C HIS A 273 16.49 -3.72 -20.53
N ILE A 274 15.70 -4.65 -21.03
CA ILE A 274 15.71 -6.06 -20.62
C ILE A 274 17.07 -6.67 -21.00
N THR A 275 17.42 -6.65 -22.30
CA THR A 275 18.77 -6.89 -22.76
C THR A 275 19.51 -5.56 -22.74
N THR A 276 20.58 -5.45 -21.94
CA THR A 276 21.29 -4.19 -21.74
C THR A 276 21.86 -3.63 -23.05
N TRP A 277 21.93 -2.30 -23.14
CA TRP A 277 22.58 -1.61 -24.26
C TRP A 277 24.02 -2.09 -24.53
N ALA A 278 24.75 -2.42 -23.47
CA ALA A 278 26.12 -2.98 -23.58
C ALA A 278 26.16 -4.36 -24.26
N ARG A 279 25.03 -5.06 -24.30
CA ARG A 279 24.84 -6.33 -25.02
C ARG A 279 24.07 -6.16 -26.32
N HIS A 280 24.08 -4.95 -26.88
CA HIS A 280 23.40 -4.58 -28.13
C HIS A 280 21.86 -4.71 -28.06
N GLY A 281 21.25 -4.50 -26.90
CA GLY A 281 19.80 -4.42 -26.76
C GLY A 281 19.27 -3.10 -27.34
N ASP A 282 18.27 -3.18 -28.20
CA ASP A 282 17.64 -2.01 -28.81
C ASP A 282 16.79 -1.20 -27.80
N THR A 283 16.68 0.12 -28.06
CA THR A 283 15.80 0.98 -27.30
C THR A 283 14.43 1.04 -27.98
N ASP A 284 13.65 0.01 -27.80
CA ASP A 284 12.32 -0.15 -28.37
C ASP A 284 11.33 -0.76 -27.36
N HIS A 285 10.08 -0.90 -27.78
CA HIS A 285 9.03 -1.43 -26.94
C HIS A 285 9.13 -2.94 -26.68
N HIS A 286 9.93 -3.69 -27.43
CA HIS A 286 10.17 -5.11 -27.20
C HIS A 286 11.23 -5.36 -26.15
N ASN A 287 12.23 -4.49 -26.09
CA ASN A 287 13.39 -4.65 -25.21
C ASN A 287 13.37 -3.70 -24.00
N CYS A 288 12.49 -2.71 -23.94
CA CYS A 288 12.38 -1.84 -22.77
C CYS A 288 11.16 -2.21 -21.92
N HIS A 289 11.31 -2.12 -20.62
CA HIS A 289 10.26 -2.42 -19.64
C HIS A 289 10.28 -1.46 -18.44
N ALA A 290 9.18 -1.43 -17.68
CA ALA A 290 9.13 -0.72 -16.41
C ALA A 290 9.69 -1.61 -15.29
N ALA A 291 10.82 -1.22 -14.71
CA ALA A 291 11.44 -1.90 -13.59
C ALA A 291 11.60 -0.94 -12.40
N CYS A 292 11.13 -1.34 -11.22
CA CYS A 292 11.42 -0.54 -10.04
C CYS A 292 12.91 -0.59 -9.70
N LYS A 293 13.42 0.40 -9.00
CA LYS A 293 14.85 0.51 -8.70
C LYS A 293 15.45 -0.77 -8.11
N THR A 294 14.74 -1.43 -7.20
CA THR A 294 15.18 -2.69 -6.59
C THR A 294 15.35 -3.79 -7.63
N HIS A 295 14.37 -3.97 -8.51
CA HIS A 295 14.38 -5.04 -9.50
C HIS A 295 15.24 -4.70 -10.73
N ASN A 296 15.41 -3.41 -11.03
CA ASN A 296 16.39 -2.96 -12.01
C ASN A 296 17.82 -3.29 -11.58
N MET A 297 18.14 -3.10 -10.30
CA MET A 297 19.44 -3.49 -9.75
C MET A 297 19.62 -5.01 -9.65
N LEU A 298 18.54 -5.73 -9.33
CA LEU A 298 18.59 -7.20 -9.13
C LEU A 298 19.03 -7.95 -10.40
N LYS A 299 18.66 -7.50 -11.58
CA LYS A 299 19.05 -8.13 -12.84
C LYS A 299 20.57 -8.07 -13.13
N GLU A 300 21.29 -7.13 -12.48
CA GLU A 300 22.73 -6.98 -12.59
C GLU A 300 23.51 -7.84 -11.57
N GLU A 301 22.79 -8.46 -10.60
CA GLU A 301 23.38 -9.34 -9.62
C GLU A 301 23.81 -10.68 -10.24
N PRO A 302 24.93 -11.28 -9.78
CA PRO A 302 25.44 -12.52 -10.32
C PRO A 302 24.41 -13.66 -10.30
N GLY A 303 24.23 -14.32 -11.45
CA GLY A 303 23.32 -15.44 -11.62
C GLY A 303 21.87 -15.07 -11.93
N TRP A 304 21.50 -13.80 -11.94
CA TRP A 304 20.24 -13.32 -12.47
C TRP A 304 20.36 -12.98 -13.95
N THR A 305 19.35 -13.38 -14.74
CA THR A 305 19.25 -12.95 -16.14
C THR A 305 17.83 -12.54 -16.46
N ALA A 306 17.69 -11.60 -17.39
CA ALA A 306 16.42 -11.16 -17.92
C ALA A 306 16.48 -11.21 -19.45
N GLU A 307 15.43 -11.77 -20.06
CA GLU A 307 15.30 -11.92 -21.51
C GLU A 307 13.92 -11.44 -21.97
N PRO A 308 13.85 -10.67 -23.07
CA PRO A 308 12.55 -10.24 -23.63
C PRO A 308 11.84 -11.41 -24.29
N THR A 309 10.52 -11.48 -24.18
CA THR A 309 9.68 -12.51 -24.83
C THR A 309 9.10 -12.11 -26.16
N GLY A 310 9.45 -10.92 -26.68
CA GLY A 310 8.95 -10.38 -27.95
C GLY A 310 7.61 -9.64 -27.86
N ASN A 311 6.78 -9.93 -26.85
CA ASN A 311 5.46 -9.29 -26.66
C ASN A 311 5.49 -8.23 -25.55
N GLY A 312 6.66 -7.61 -25.31
CA GLY A 312 6.86 -6.71 -24.16
C GLY A 312 6.92 -7.41 -22.81
N GLY A 313 6.85 -8.74 -22.79
CA GLY A 313 7.03 -9.52 -21.59
C GLY A 313 8.52 -9.79 -21.29
N THR A 314 8.78 -10.29 -20.10
CA THR A 314 10.12 -10.53 -19.60
C THR A 314 10.21 -11.92 -18.97
N THR A 315 11.21 -12.71 -19.32
CA THR A 315 11.57 -13.95 -18.64
C THR A 315 12.76 -13.68 -17.74
N ILE A 316 12.61 -13.94 -16.46
CA ILE A 316 13.66 -13.80 -15.44
C ILE A 316 14.13 -15.18 -15.03
N THR A 317 15.46 -15.42 -15.05
CA THR A 317 16.08 -16.64 -14.52
C THR A 317 16.83 -16.30 -13.22
N THR A 318 16.58 -17.06 -12.18
CA THR A 318 17.21 -16.91 -10.87
C THR A 318 18.55 -17.63 -10.79
N PRO A 319 19.42 -17.35 -9.81
CA PRO A 319 20.67 -18.08 -9.60
C PRO A 319 20.50 -19.59 -9.37
N THR A 320 19.30 -20.03 -8.99
CA THR A 320 18.98 -21.46 -8.83
C THR A 320 18.49 -22.12 -10.12
N GLY A 321 18.48 -21.40 -11.25
CA GLY A 321 18.05 -21.89 -12.56
C GLY A 321 16.52 -21.93 -12.75
N ARG A 322 15.72 -21.38 -11.83
CA ARG A 322 14.28 -21.27 -12.01
C ARG A 322 13.95 -20.08 -12.90
N THR A 323 13.00 -20.27 -13.81
CA THR A 323 12.52 -19.23 -14.74
C THR A 323 11.09 -18.79 -14.39
N TYR A 324 10.84 -17.50 -14.55
CA TYR A 324 9.53 -16.88 -14.35
C TYR A 324 9.28 -15.93 -15.52
N THR A 325 8.13 -16.05 -16.16
CA THR A 325 7.75 -15.16 -17.29
C THR A 325 6.58 -14.30 -16.88
N THR A 326 6.69 -12.99 -17.15
CA THR A 326 5.60 -12.04 -17.05
C THR A 326 5.29 -11.50 -18.43
N THR A 327 4.01 -11.36 -18.74
CA THR A 327 3.52 -10.72 -19.96
C THR A 327 2.62 -9.57 -19.57
N PRO A 328 2.71 -8.39 -20.24
CA PRO A 328 1.76 -7.32 -20.03
C PRO A 328 0.34 -7.78 -20.32
N GLU A 329 -0.59 -7.43 -19.45
CA GLU A 329 -2.00 -7.67 -19.71
C GLU A 329 -2.52 -6.73 -20.82
N PRO A 330 -3.39 -7.19 -21.70
CA PRO A 330 -4.04 -6.34 -22.70
C PRO A 330 -4.74 -5.14 -22.02
N LEU A 331 -4.78 -3.99 -22.70
CA LEU A 331 -5.51 -2.81 -22.21
C LEU A 331 -7.04 -2.95 -22.30
N HIS A 332 -7.49 -3.88 -23.11
CA HIS A 332 -8.90 -4.27 -23.26
C HIS A 332 -8.98 -5.73 -23.68
N ASP A 333 -10.11 -6.37 -23.45
CA ASP A 333 -10.32 -7.73 -23.89
C ASP A 333 -10.17 -7.84 -25.43
N PRO A 334 -9.48 -8.88 -25.93
CA PRO A 334 -9.38 -9.14 -27.36
C PRO A 334 -10.78 -9.26 -27.97
N ARG A 335 -11.00 -8.62 -29.10
CA ARG A 335 -12.24 -8.83 -29.85
C ARG A 335 -12.20 -10.22 -30.48
N PRO A 336 -13.28 -11.03 -30.38
CA PRO A 336 -13.38 -12.22 -31.18
C PRO A 336 -13.27 -11.82 -32.65
N GLU A 337 -12.50 -12.56 -33.44
CA GLU A 337 -12.51 -12.42 -34.87
C GLU A 337 -13.96 -12.53 -35.36
N PRO A 338 -14.42 -11.63 -36.27
CA PRO A 338 -15.71 -11.82 -36.90
C PRO A 338 -15.73 -13.20 -37.56
N GLU A 339 -16.73 -13.99 -37.24
CA GLU A 339 -16.92 -15.27 -37.96
C GLU A 339 -16.87 -14.98 -39.44
N PRO A 340 -16.12 -15.75 -40.25
CA PRO A 340 -16.09 -15.56 -41.70
C PRO A 340 -17.55 -15.59 -42.17
N GLU A 341 -17.99 -14.51 -42.84
CA GLU A 341 -19.29 -14.47 -43.46
C GLU A 341 -19.36 -15.70 -44.35
N ASP A 342 -20.39 -16.54 -44.13
CA ASP A 342 -20.64 -17.71 -44.96
C ASP A 342 -21.04 -17.21 -46.35
N ASP A 343 -20.03 -17.02 -47.21
CA ASP A 343 -20.16 -16.52 -48.58
C ASP A 343 -20.64 -17.67 -49.50
N THR A 344 -21.42 -18.61 -48.93
CA THR A 344 -22.08 -19.62 -49.71
C THR A 344 -23.23 -18.96 -50.46
N PRO A 345 -23.15 -18.86 -51.80
CA PRO A 345 -24.22 -18.30 -52.56
C PRO A 345 -25.50 -19.12 -52.41
N PRO A 346 -26.70 -18.51 -52.35
CA PRO A 346 -27.94 -19.16 -51.94
C PRO A 346 -28.55 -20.06 -53.03
N PHE A 347 -27.74 -20.67 -53.91
CA PHE A 347 -28.17 -21.70 -54.87
C PHE A 347 -27.07 -22.68 -55.18
#